data_90ec2e3ec1c6c7423d62070414895655
#
_entry.id   90ec2e3ec1c6c7423d62070414895655
#
_cell.length_a   1.000
_cell.length_b   1.000
_cell.length_c   1.000
_cell.angle_alpha   90.00
_cell.angle_beta   90.00
_cell.angle_gamma   90.00
#
_symmetry.space_group_name_H-M   'P 1'
#
loop_
_entity.id
_entity.type
_entity.pdbx_description
1 polymer ?
#
loop_
_entity_poly.entity_id
_entity_poly.type
_entity_poly.pdbx_seq_one_letter_code
_entity_poly.pdbx_strand_id
1 'polypeptide(L)'
;MRSESRAVDALLLTVIVLLTLATGYIHSTLGGVMLTLNALGYFTLAGAVVVSAIFFRRFLPLVLIALALYAAVTIVGWLIMGPYYSTAYLAKAIEIVLIITIAITLRRMRDETRAALLWLRQLPSSLTARGSK
;
A
#
# COMPACT_ATOMS: atom_id res chain seq x y z
N MET A 1 -15.79 21.89 -8.07
CA MET A 1 -15.86 20.41 -8.18
C MET A 1 -14.50 19.75 -8.43
N ARG A 2 -13.73 20.09 -9.46
CA ARG A 2 -12.40 19.45 -9.67
C ARG A 2 -11.37 19.75 -8.58
N SER A 3 -11.38 20.92 -7.96
CA SER A 3 -10.46 21.29 -6.88
C SER A 3 -10.76 20.55 -5.58
N GLU A 4 -12.03 20.39 -5.22
CA GLU A 4 -12.46 19.66 -4.03
C GLU A 4 -12.14 18.16 -4.16
N SER A 5 -12.33 17.57 -5.33
CA SER A 5 -11.95 16.19 -5.60
C SER A 5 -10.46 15.95 -5.39
N ARG A 6 -9.60 16.86 -5.89
CA ARG A 6 -8.15 16.79 -5.70
C ARG A 6 -7.73 16.93 -4.24
N ALA A 7 -8.39 17.82 -3.49
CA ALA A 7 -8.11 18.00 -2.06
C ALA A 7 -8.46 16.74 -1.27
N VAL A 8 -9.59 16.10 -1.55
CA VAL A 8 -9.97 14.83 -0.91
C VAL A 8 -8.99 13.71 -1.25
N ASP A 9 -8.56 13.59 -2.50
CA ASP A 9 -7.59 12.58 -2.91
C ASP A 9 -6.22 12.80 -2.24
N ALA A 10 -5.77 14.05 -2.14
CA ALA A 10 -4.55 14.40 -1.41
C ALA A 10 -4.66 14.08 0.09
N LEU A 11 -5.82 14.37 0.70
CA LEU A 11 -6.09 14.03 2.10
C LEU A 11 -6.03 12.51 2.33
N LEU A 12 -6.70 11.73 1.49
CA LEU A 12 -6.70 10.27 1.59
C LEU A 12 -5.29 9.69 1.45
N LEU A 13 -4.50 10.16 0.48
CA LEU A 13 -3.10 9.75 0.32
C LEU A 13 -2.24 10.12 1.53
N THR A 14 -2.45 11.30 2.10
CA THR A 14 -1.76 11.73 3.33
C THR A 14 -2.10 10.80 4.49
N VAL A 15 -3.38 10.48 4.69
CA VAL A 15 -3.83 9.53 5.72
C VAL A 15 -3.20 8.15 5.51
N ILE A 16 -3.16 7.65 4.27
CA ILE A 16 -2.51 6.37 3.94
C ILE A 16 -1.03 6.39 4.33
N VAL A 17 -0.29 7.43 3.98
CA VAL A 17 1.13 7.56 4.33
C VAL A 17 1.31 7.60 5.85
N LEU A 18 0.53 8.40 6.57
CA LEU A 18 0.61 8.50 8.03
C LEU A 18 0.29 7.17 8.72
N LEU A 19 -0.75 6.46 8.29
CA LEU A 19 -1.09 5.13 8.84
C LEU A 19 0.01 4.11 8.54
N THR A 20 0.59 4.15 7.35
CA THR A 20 1.69 3.27 6.94
C THR A 20 2.94 3.52 7.78
N LEU A 21 3.30 4.79 8.03
CA LEU A 21 4.41 5.16 8.90
C LEU A 21 4.14 4.76 10.35
N ALA A 22 2.91 4.94 10.85
CA ALA A 22 2.53 4.58 12.21
C ALA A 22 2.67 3.07 12.45
N THR A 23 2.14 2.23 11.55
CA THR A 23 2.30 0.78 11.69
C THR A 23 3.76 0.34 11.54
N GLY A 24 4.51 0.93 10.61
CA GLY A 24 5.96 0.69 10.47
C GLY A 24 6.73 1.05 11.74
N TYR A 25 6.42 2.19 12.35
CA TYR A 25 7.04 2.60 13.62
C TYR A 25 6.73 1.59 14.75
N ILE A 26 5.46 1.19 14.92
CA ILE A 26 5.09 0.20 15.93
C ILE A 26 5.89 -1.10 15.73
N HIS A 27 5.95 -1.63 14.50
CA HIS A 27 6.71 -2.84 14.21
C HIS A 27 8.21 -2.68 14.53
N SER A 28 8.80 -1.51 14.30
CA SER A 28 10.21 -1.25 14.63
C SER A 28 10.49 -1.26 16.14
N THR A 29 9.50 -0.93 16.97
CA THR A 29 9.63 -0.88 18.44
C THR A 29 9.42 -2.23 19.12
N LEU A 30 8.80 -3.21 18.43
CA LEU A 30 8.49 -4.51 19.01
C LEU A 30 9.68 -5.47 19.11
N GLY A 31 10.78 -5.16 18.42
CA GLY A 31 12.01 -5.94 18.43
C GLY A 31 11.94 -7.24 17.63
N GLY A 32 13.12 -7.79 17.31
CA GLY A 32 13.26 -9.01 16.52
C GLY A 32 13.40 -8.74 15.01
N VAL A 33 14.21 -9.59 14.36
CA VAL A 33 14.57 -9.42 12.95
C VAL A 33 13.34 -9.39 12.04
N MET A 34 12.37 -10.26 12.27
CA MET A 34 11.17 -10.36 11.44
C MET A 34 10.31 -9.08 11.50
N LEU A 35 10.14 -8.51 12.70
CA LEU A 35 9.36 -7.29 12.89
C LEU A 35 10.11 -6.06 12.36
N THR A 36 11.44 -6.03 12.47
CA THR A 36 12.27 -5.00 11.86
C THR A 36 12.18 -5.02 10.33
N LEU A 37 12.25 -6.21 9.70
CA LEU A 37 12.06 -6.36 8.27
C LEU A 37 10.66 -5.92 7.83
N ASN A 38 9.65 -6.24 8.63
CA ASN A 38 8.28 -5.81 8.39
C ASN A 38 8.15 -4.28 8.47
N ALA A 39 8.78 -3.64 9.45
CA ALA A 39 8.85 -2.18 9.55
C ALA A 39 9.50 -1.55 8.32
N LEU A 40 10.63 -2.09 7.85
CA LEU A 40 11.31 -1.63 6.64
C LEU A 40 10.41 -1.75 5.40
N GLY A 41 9.64 -2.82 5.29
CA GLY A 41 8.64 -3.00 4.23
C GLY A 41 7.60 -1.87 4.22
N TYR A 42 7.04 -1.52 5.38
CA TYR A 42 6.11 -0.41 5.50
C TYR A 42 6.75 0.95 5.15
N PHE A 43 7.96 1.23 5.63
CA PHE A 43 8.66 2.48 5.29
C PHE A 43 8.96 2.58 3.79
N THR A 44 9.39 1.49 3.17
CA THR A 44 9.62 1.43 1.72
C THR A 44 8.34 1.70 0.94
N LEU A 45 7.23 1.07 1.33
CA LEU A 45 5.94 1.26 0.68
C LEU A 45 5.38 2.66 0.91
N ALA A 46 5.56 3.26 2.09
CA ALA A 46 5.21 4.66 2.33
C ALA A 46 5.96 5.60 1.38
N GLY A 47 7.28 5.41 1.23
CA GLY A 47 8.09 6.13 0.26
C GLY A 47 7.63 5.92 -1.18
N ALA A 48 7.30 4.68 -1.54
CA ALA A 48 6.77 4.36 -2.87
C ALA A 48 5.43 5.05 -3.17
N VAL A 49 4.53 5.15 -2.19
CA VAL A 49 3.27 5.91 -2.33
C VAL A 49 3.56 7.38 -2.61
N VAL A 50 4.44 8.01 -1.85
CA VAL A 50 4.81 9.42 -2.03
C VAL A 50 5.43 9.66 -3.40
N VAL A 51 6.43 8.87 -3.78
CA VAL A 51 7.12 8.99 -5.07
C VAL A 51 6.15 8.75 -6.24
N SER A 52 5.30 7.75 -6.14
CA SER A 52 4.30 7.48 -7.19
C SER A 52 3.26 8.59 -7.28
N ALA A 53 2.81 9.15 -6.16
CA ALA A 53 1.85 10.24 -6.16
C ALA A 53 2.38 11.51 -6.83
N ILE A 54 3.70 11.79 -6.70
CA ILE A 54 4.34 13.00 -7.21
C ILE A 54 4.84 12.81 -8.65
N PHE A 55 5.56 11.73 -8.92
CA PHE A 55 6.32 11.56 -10.17
C PHE A 55 5.74 10.52 -11.13
N PHE A 56 5.03 9.51 -10.61
CA PHE A 56 4.61 8.33 -11.39
C PHE A 56 3.15 7.96 -11.11
N ARG A 57 2.25 8.92 -11.23
CA ARG A 57 0.84 8.77 -10.83
C ARG A 57 0.13 7.55 -11.46
N ARG A 58 0.52 7.14 -12.66
CA ARG A 58 -0.01 5.93 -13.31
C ARG A 58 0.27 4.63 -12.54
N PHE A 59 1.34 4.59 -11.75
CA PHE A 59 1.72 3.42 -10.94
C PHE A 59 1.14 3.47 -9.53
N LEU A 60 0.61 4.62 -9.10
CA LEU A 60 0.06 4.80 -7.76
C LEU A 60 -0.99 3.73 -7.40
N PRO A 61 -1.96 3.37 -8.26
CA PRO A 61 -2.91 2.31 -7.93
C PRO A 61 -2.24 0.96 -7.65
N LEU A 62 -1.18 0.62 -8.37
CA LEU A 62 -0.42 -0.63 -8.17
C LEU A 62 0.31 -0.63 -6.83
N VAL A 63 0.92 0.49 -6.47
CA VAL A 63 1.60 0.65 -5.17
C VAL A 63 0.59 0.56 -4.02
N LEU A 64 -0.59 1.15 -4.17
CA LEU A 64 -1.66 1.07 -3.18
C LEU A 64 -2.18 -0.37 -3.01
N ILE A 65 -2.35 -1.10 -4.11
CA ILE A 65 -2.73 -2.53 -4.07
C ILE A 65 -1.64 -3.34 -3.38
N ALA A 66 -0.36 -3.11 -3.72
CA ALA A 66 0.77 -3.79 -3.08
C ALA A 66 0.81 -3.53 -1.57
N LEU A 67 0.58 -2.28 -1.13
CA LEU A 67 0.50 -1.91 0.28
C LEU A 67 -0.66 -2.59 0.99
N ALA A 68 -1.85 -2.65 0.37
CA ALA A 68 -3.01 -3.33 0.93
C ALA A 68 -2.77 -4.84 1.10
N LEU A 69 -2.17 -5.49 0.08
CA LEU A 69 -1.79 -6.90 0.14
C LEU A 69 -0.73 -7.15 1.21
N TYR A 70 0.26 -6.28 1.32
CA TYR A 70 1.29 -6.36 2.35
C TYR A 70 0.68 -6.30 3.75
N ALA A 71 -0.19 -5.33 4.02
CA ALA A 71 -0.91 -5.23 5.29
C ALA A 71 -1.80 -6.46 5.56
N ALA A 72 -2.49 -6.99 4.56
CA ALA A 72 -3.29 -8.20 4.69
C ALA A 72 -2.43 -9.42 5.07
N VAL A 73 -1.27 -9.60 4.44
CA VAL A 73 -0.32 -10.67 4.75
C VAL A 73 0.20 -10.55 6.19
N THR A 74 0.51 -9.34 6.66
CA THR A 74 0.96 -9.12 8.04
C THR A 74 -0.14 -9.41 9.06
N ILE A 75 -1.41 -9.10 8.75
CA ILE A 75 -2.56 -9.46 9.61
C ILE A 75 -2.71 -10.98 9.69
N VAL A 76 -2.67 -11.68 8.56
CA VAL A 76 -2.77 -13.15 8.51
C VAL A 76 -1.61 -13.80 9.27
N GLY A 77 -0.38 -13.33 9.05
CA GLY A 77 0.80 -13.80 9.77
C GLY A 77 0.65 -13.62 11.29
N TRP A 78 0.14 -12.49 11.74
CA TRP A 78 -0.12 -12.24 13.15
C TRP A 78 -1.22 -13.15 13.72
N LEU A 79 -2.30 -13.41 12.97
CA LEU A 79 -3.36 -14.33 13.42
C LEU A 79 -2.84 -15.76 13.67
N ILE A 80 -1.83 -16.19 12.90
CA ILE A 80 -1.25 -17.52 12.98
C ILE A 80 -0.17 -17.61 14.08
N MET A 81 0.70 -16.61 14.17
CA MET A 81 1.92 -16.67 14.98
C MET A 81 1.88 -15.79 16.24
N GLY A 82 0.95 -14.86 16.37
CA GLY A 82 0.96 -13.83 17.41
C GLY A 82 2.08 -12.80 17.21
N PRO A 83 2.49 -12.07 18.25
CA PRO A 83 2.03 -12.09 19.65
C PRO A 83 0.69 -11.37 19.87
N TYR A 84 0.00 -11.73 20.96
CA TYR A 84 -1.35 -11.22 21.27
C TYR A 84 -1.33 -10.29 22.50
N TYR A 85 -0.71 -9.12 22.36
CA TYR A 85 -0.71 -8.08 23.38
C TYR A 85 -1.22 -6.73 22.81
N SER A 86 -1.52 -5.77 23.68
CA SER A 86 -2.23 -4.53 23.34
C SER A 86 -1.60 -3.75 22.17
N THR A 87 -0.27 -3.62 22.13
CA THR A 87 0.44 -2.91 21.05
C THR A 87 0.30 -3.61 19.71
N ALA A 88 0.28 -4.95 19.69
CA ALA A 88 0.05 -5.73 18.47
C ALA A 88 -1.38 -5.54 17.95
N TYR A 89 -2.38 -5.54 18.84
CA TYR A 89 -3.77 -5.24 18.47
C TYR A 89 -3.92 -3.81 17.90
N LEU A 90 -3.23 -2.83 18.49
CA LEU A 90 -3.22 -1.47 17.97
C LEU A 90 -2.65 -1.42 16.54
N ALA A 91 -1.53 -2.09 16.28
CA ALA A 91 -0.95 -2.16 14.94
C ALA A 91 -1.95 -2.77 13.94
N LYS A 92 -2.64 -3.85 14.33
CA LYS A 92 -3.64 -4.50 13.47
C LYS A 92 -4.87 -3.64 13.22
N ALA A 93 -5.32 -2.88 14.21
CA ALA A 93 -6.39 -1.91 14.01
C ALA A 93 -5.99 -0.83 13.00
N ILE A 94 -4.76 -0.30 13.08
CA ILE A 94 -4.22 0.67 12.11
C ILE A 94 -4.15 0.06 10.70
N GLU A 95 -3.68 -1.18 10.57
CA GLU A 95 -3.60 -1.88 9.28
C GLU A 95 -4.98 -2.11 8.64
N ILE A 96 -6.00 -2.44 9.44
CA ILE A 96 -7.38 -2.57 8.95
C ILE A 96 -7.89 -1.24 8.43
N VAL A 97 -7.72 -0.16 9.19
CA VAL A 97 -8.11 1.20 8.76
C VAL A 97 -7.34 1.60 7.49
N LEU A 98 -6.05 1.26 7.40
CA LEU A 98 -5.22 1.48 6.23
C LEU A 98 -5.81 0.78 4.98
N ILE A 99 -6.16 -0.51 5.07
CA ILE A 99 -6.75 -1.27 3.97
C ILE A 99 -8.09 -0.64 3.53
N ILE A 100 -8.94 -0.25 4.47
CA ILE A 100 -10.22 0.41 4.16
C ILE A 100 -9.99 1.73 3.45
N THR A 101 -9.04 2.55 3.93
CA THR A 101 -8.72 3.85 3.31
C THR A 101 -8.17 3.67 1.90
N ILE A 102 -7.31 2.66 1.67
CA ILE A 102 -6.81 2.30 0.35
C ILE A 102 -7.97 1.87 -0.57
N ALA A 103 -8.89 1.03 -0.09
CA ALA A 103 -10.03 0.59 -0.88
C ALA A 103 -10.92 1.75 -1.32
N ILE A 104 -11.16 2.72 -0.43
CA ILE A 104 -11.91 3.94 -0.75
C ILE A 104 -11.16 4.76 -1.81
N THR A 105 -9.85 4.94 -1.66
CA THR A 105 -9.00 5.69 -2.59
C THR A 105 -9.01 5.04 -3.98
N LEU A 106 -8.82 3.72 -4.05
CA LEU A 106 -8.86 2.98 -5.32
C LEU A 106 -10.22 3.05 -6.02
N ARG A 107 -11.32 3.06 -5.26
CA ARG A 107 -12.66 3.26 -5.83
C ARG A 107 -12.85 4.64 -6.44
N ARG A 108 -12.27 5.66 -5.83
CA ARG A 108 -12.28 7.03 -6.34
C ARG A 108 -11.41 7.17 -7.60
N MET A 109 -10.32 6.41 -7.68
CA MET A 109 -9.36 6.39 -8.80
C MET A 109 -9.66 5.26 -9.80
N ARG A 110 -10.91 4.89 -10.02
CA ARG A 110 -11.31 3.72 -10.83
C ARG A 110 -10.68 3.68 -12.21
N ASP A 111 -10.67 4.79 -12.91
CA ASP A 111 -10.18 4.86 -14.29
C ASP A 111 -8.66 4.71 -14.34
N GLU A 112 -7.94 5.34 -13.41
CA GLU A 112 -6.49 5.19 -13.27
C GLU A 112 -6.12 3.74 -12.86
N THR A 113 -6.89 3.13 -11.97
CA THR A 113 -6.70 1.75 -11.55
C THR A 113 -6.90 0.75 -12.69
N ARG A 114 -7.95 0.92 -13.49
CA ARG A 114 -8.21 0.10 -14.68
C ARG A 114 -7.10 0.22 -15.71
N ALA A 115 -6.64 1.45 -15.99
CA ALA A 115 -5.56 1.70 -16.92
C ALA A 115 -4.25 1.01 -16.47
N ALA A 116 -3.91 1.08 -15.18
CA ALA A 116 -2.73 0.44 -14.61
C ALA A 116 -2.80 -1.10 -14.71
N LEU A 117 -3.95 -1.69 -14.42
CA LEU A 117 -4.16 -3.15 -14.51
C LEU A 117 -4.12 -3.64 -15.95
N LEU A 118 -4.69 -2.90 -16.91
CA LEU A 118 -4.62 -3.23 -18.34
C LEU A 118 -3.18 -3.17 -18.86
N TRP A 119 -2.39 -2.20 -18.41
CA TRP A 119 -0.97 -2.11 -18.76
C TRP A 119 -0.19 -3.35 -18.28
N LEU A 120 -0.43 -3.84 -17.07
CA LEU A 120 0.18 -5.08 -16.57
C LEU A 120 -0.15 -6.30 -17.44
N ARG A 121 -1.37 -6.40 -17.96
CA ARG A 121 -1.80 -7.50 -18.86
C ARG A 121 -1.09 -7.48 -20.21
N GLN A 122 -0.64 -6.31 -20.66
CA GLN A 122 0.04 -6.15 -21.95
C GLN A 122 1.54 -6.50 -21.89
N LEU A 123 2.15 -6.51 -20.71
CA LEU A 123 3.58 -6.79 -20.52
C LEU A 123 4.01 -8.16 -21.08
N PRO A 124 3.30 -9.29 -20.86
CA PRO A 124 3.71 -10.58 -21.38
C PRO A 124 3.74 -10.65 -22.90
N SER A 125 2.80 -10.00 -23.58
CA SER A 125 2.70 -10.02 -25.05
C SER A 125 3.80 -9.19 -25.75
N SER A 126 4.29 -8.15 -25.11
CA SER A 126 5.39 -7.33 -25.63
C SER A 126 6.76 -7.99 -25.47
N LEU A 127 6.93 -8.87 -24.47
CA LEU A 127 8.16 -9.61 -24.24
C LEU A 127 8.30 -10.80 -25.18
N THR A 128 7.20 -11.49 -25.52
CA THR A 128 7.20 -12.60 -26.49
C THR A 128 7.38 -12.12 -27.93
N ALA A 129 6.90 -10.93 -28.30
CA ALA A 129 7.06 -10.35 -29.63
C ALA A 129 8.53 -9.94 -29.93
N ARG A 130 9.38 -9.70 -28.93
CA ARG A 130 10.81 -9.38 -29.10
C ARG A 130 11.72 -10.60 -29.33
N GLY A 131 11.25 -11.79 -29.02
CA GLY A 131 12.04 -13.03 -29.16
C GLY A 131 11.95 -13.71 -30.54
N SER A 132 11.18 -13.16 -31.48
CA SER A 132 10.94 -13.77 -32.80
C SER A 132 11.61 -13.03 -33.98
N LYS A 133 12.67 -12.26 -33.73
CA LYS A 133 13.48 -11.67 -34.81
C LYS A 133 14.92 -12.15 -34.75
#